data_e88fdd63c9e9474c78bfabdb3b7b3eb9
#
_entry.id   e88fdd63c9e9474c78bfabdb3b7b3eb9
#
_cell.length_a   1.000
_cell.length_b   1.000
_cell.length_c   1.000
_cell.angle_alpha   90.00
_cell.angle_beta   90.00
_cell.angle_gamma   90.00
#
_symmetry.space_group_name_H-M   'P 1'
#
loop_
_entity.id
_entity.type
_entity.pdbx_description
1 polymer ?
#
loop_
_entity_poly.entity_id
_entity_poly.type
_entity_poly.pdbx_seq_one_letter_code
_entity_poly.pdbx_strand_id
1 'polypeptide(L)'
;MTPQAELLQWYKRVGRTLPWRQTRDPYRVLVSEVMLQQTQVARVIPYYERFLTLFPDERALAQADTDSIHRAWKGLGYPSRVERLRAACQAVLTRGGWPDTAEGLQELPGIGPYTSHAVACFAFGRVVPVVDTNVARVYARRDGLPLPLDRIGIWSHVATQVDPKQPIAYNNALMDLGATVCTARDPDCAVCPWKDRCLSRGQQPIIAATSNPLKVATKKIAYGAELSNKKLPRSHIVLALIHHENRYLIARRHADAHVGGFWELPGGKREKGEDDRTAIAREVREELGAEVLSARALLTFHHAYADRYLTFHVYRCRLFDPLKVTPLASQELRWVTPSDFITAEFPPANVAIQTRMKKYHRL
;
A
#
# COMPACT_ATOMS: atom_id res chain seq x y z
N MET A 1 12.44 20.58 -21.32
CA MET A 1 13.08 19.89 -20.17
C MET A 1 12.18 18.74 -19.75
N THR A 2 12.70 17.61 -19.25
CA THR A 2 11.88 16.52 -18.73
C THR A 2 11.33 16.88 -17.35
N PRO A 3 10.18 16.29 -16.92
CA PRO A 3 9.64 16.53 -15.56
C PRO A 3 10.66 16.20 -14.46
N GLN A 4 11.48 15.16 -14.66
CA GLN A 4 12.55 14.78 -13.73
C GLN A 4 13.60 15.90 -13.62
N ALA A 5 14.05 16.45 -14.74
CA ALA A 5 15.06 17.52 -14.77
C ALA A 5 14.54 18.82 -14.13
N GLU A 6 13.27 19.17 -14.34
CA GLU A 6 12.62 20.33 -13.71
C GLU A 6 12.58 20.19 -12.18
N LEU A 7 12.19 19.01 -11.69
CA LEU A 7 12.14 18.72 -10.27
C LEU A 7 13.53 18.75 -9.63
N LEU A 8 14.52 18.12 -10.26
CA LEU A 8 15.89 18.08 -9.76
C LEU A 8 16.54 19.47 -9.77
N GLN A 9 16.27 20.30 -10.78
CA GLN A 9 16.75 21.68 -10.82
C GLN A 9 16.14 22.52 -9.69
N TRP A 10 14.84 22.37 -9.43
CA TRP A 10 14.17 23.00 -8.30
C TRP A 10 14.79 22.55 -6.96
N TYR A 11 14.97 21.25 -6.79
CA TYR A 11 15.51 20.67 -5.56
C TYR A 11 16.94 21.14 -5.25
N LYS A 12 17.78 21.31 -6.26
CA LYS A 12 19.14 21.88 -6.09
C LYS A 12 19.14 23.26 -5.46
N ARG A 13 18.08 24.04 -5.67
CA ARG A 13 17.99 25.44 -5.17
C ARG A 13 17.35 25.52 -3.78
N VAL A 14 16.39 24.66 -3.47
CA VAL A 14 15.55 24.83 -2.27
C VAL A 14 15.44 23.56 -1.43
N GLY A 15 16.14 22.50 -1.78
CA GLY A 15 16.10 21.24 -1.04
C GLY A 15 16.53 21.41 0.42
N ARG A 16 15.79 20.78 1.33
CA ARG A 16 16.06 20.86 2.77
C ARG A 16 17.34 20.10 3.12
N THR A 17 18.19 20.71 3.94
CA THR A 17 19.34 20.03 4.55
C THR A 17 18.89 19.33 5.81
N LEU A 18 18.96 18.00 5.82
CA LEU A 18 18.53 17.17 6.94
C LEU A 18 19.67 16.20 7.32
N PRO A 19 19.93 15.92 8.63
CA PRO A 19 21.06 15.11 9.05
C PRO A 19 21.11 13.72 8.38
N TRP A 20 19.99 13.07 8.24
CA TRP A 20 19.89 11.73 7.63
C TRP A 20 20.02 11.71 6.09
N ARG A 21 20.05 12.88 5.43
CA ARG A 21 20.35 13.01 3.99
C ARG A 21 21.84 13.12 3.69
N GLN A 22 22.66 13.34 4.72
CA GLN A 22 24.11 13.47 4.62
C GLN A 22 24.86 12.14 4.80
N THR A 23 24.14 11.05 4.94
CA THR A 23 24.69 9.72 5.14
C THR A 23 24.13 8.72 4.14
N ARG A 24 24.86 7.63 3.93
CA ARG A 24 24.43 6.42 3.20
C ARG A 24 24.43 5.21 4.09
N ASP A 25 24.65 5.36 5.37
CA ASP A 25 24.61 4.30 6.34
C ASP A 25 23.14 3.79 6.49
N PRO A 26 22.86 2.50 6.19
CA PRO A 26 21.50 1.96 6.22
C PRO A 26 20.87 1.98 7.62
N TYR A 27 21.69 1.83 8.67
CA TYR A 27 21.20 1.97 10.04
C TYR A 27 20.71 3.39 10.30
N ARG A 28 21.53 4.39 9.99
CA ARG A 28 21.20 5.80 10.20
C ARG A 28 19.98 6.23 9.38
N VAL A 29 19.87 5.77 8.14
CA VAL A 29 18.69 5.99 7.30
C VAL A 29 17.46 5.33 7.93
N LEU A 30 17.55 4.06 8.35
CA LEU A 30 16.44 3.36 8.99
C LEU A 30 15.96 4.06 10.27
N VAL A 31 16.90 4.50 11.14
CA VAL A 31 16.58 5.26 12.36
C VAL A 31 15.73 6.48 12.03
N SER A 32 16.13 7.29 11.03
CA SER A 32 15.39 8.47 10.65
C SER A 32 13.99 8.13 10.10
N GLU A 33 13.88 7.11 9.24
CA GLU A 33 12.60 6.70 8.66
C GLU A 33 11.61 6.22 9.73
N VAL A 34 12.09 5.48 10.74
CA VAL A 34 11.25 5.03 11.85
C VAL A 34 10.85 6.20 12.77
N MET A 35 11.75 7.15 13.01
CA MET A 35 11.43 8.35 13.82
C MET A 35 10.43 9.27 13.13
N LEU A 36 10.51 9.43 11.82
CA LEU A 36 9.64 10.28 11.01
C LEU A 36 8.19 9.75 10.86
N GLN A 37 7.95 8.47 11.20
CA GLN A 37 6.59 7.93 11.19
C GLN A 37 5.69 8.74 12.15
N GLN A 38 4.75 9.50 11.61
CA GLN A 38 3.80 10.35 12.37
C GLN A 38 4.46 11.41 13.29
N THR A 39 5.72 11.77 13.03
CA THR A 39 6.44 12.79 13.81
C THR A 39 6.97 13.87 12.87
N GLN A 40 6.83 15.12 13.28
CA GLN A 40 7.30 16.26 12.48
C GLN A 40 8.83 16.31 12.41
N VAL A 41 9.38 16.70 11.25
CA VAL A 41 10.82 16.79 10.98
C VAL A 41 11.58 17.59 12.04
N ALA A 42 11.10 18.79 12.39
CA ALA A 42 11.74 19.65 13.37
C ALA A 42 11.87 18.99 14.76
N ARG A 43 10.91 18.13 15.12
CA ARG A 43 10.97 17.36 16.36
C ARG A 43 11.95 16.19 16.26
N VAL A 44 12.08 15.57 15.11
CA VAL A 44 12.94 14.39 14.91
C VAL A 44 14.42 14.75 14.96
N ILE A 45 14.85 15.90 14.42
CA ILE A 45 16.27 16.27 14.34
C ILE A 45 17.02 16.10 15.67
N PRO A 46 16.62 16.74 16.78
CA PRO A 46 17.38 16.61 18.04
C PRO A 46 17.29 15.22 18.66
N TYR A 47 16.22 14.47 18.37
CA TYR A 47 16.11 13.08 18.84
C TYR A 47 17.04 12.14 18.05
N TYR A 48 17.13 12.32 16.75
CA TYR A 48 17.99 11.55 15.87
C TYR A 48 19.49 11.70 16.25
N GLU A 49 19.94 12.92 16.46
CA GLU A 49 21.32 13.20 16.84
C GLU A 49 21.66 12.56 18.21
N ARG A 50 20.81 12.79 19.22
CA ARG A 50 20.98 12.19 20.54
C ARG A 50 20.93 10.67 20.50
N PHE A 51 19.99 10.10 19.72
CA PHE A 51 19.84 8.65 19.62
C PHE A 51 21.07 7.99 19.00
N LEU A 52 21.65 8.58 17.97
CA LEU A 52 22.88 8.08 17.34
C LEU A 52 24.13 8.29 18.20
N THR A 53 24.12 9.23 19.13
CA THR A 53 25.18 9.36 20.14
C THR A 53 25.14 8.19 21.14
N LEU A 54 23.95 7.74 21.52
CA LEU A 54 23.74 6.62 22.46
C LEU A 54 23.89 5.26 21.78
N PHE A 55 23.41 5.14 20.55
CA PHE A 55 23.39 3.92 19.74
C PHE A 55 23.95 4.25 18.35
N PRO A 56 25.29 4.28 18.20
CA PRO A 56 25.94 4.77 16.97
C PRO A 56 25.75 3.85 15.76
N ASP A 57 25.50 2.57 15.98
CA ASP A 57 25.34 1.55 14.95
C ASP A 57 24.29 0.49 15.36
N GLU A 58 23.98 -0.41 14.43
CA GLU A 58 23.00 -1.48 14.64
C GLU A 58 23.41 -2.46 15.76
N ARG A 59 24.69 -2.65 15.98
CA ARG A 59 25.20 -3.55 17.04
C ARG A 59 24.93 -2.95 18.42
N ALA A 60 25.22 -1.66 18.58
CA ALA A 60 24.97 -0.96 19.84
C ALA A 60 23.48 -0.98 20.20
N LEU A 61 22.60 -0.74 19.23
CA LEU A 61 21.16 -0.78 19.44
C LEU A 61 20.63 -2.21 19.71
N ALA A 62 21.13 -3.20 18.98
CA ALA A 62 20.71 -4.60 19.13
C ALA A 62 21.02 -5.15 20.51
N GLN A 63 22.16 -4.74 21.10
CA GLN A 63 22.67 -5.22 22.40
C GLN A 63 22.20 -4.37 23.58
N ALA A 64 21.62 -3.19 23.35
CA ALA A 64 21.17 -2.29 24.40
C ALA A 64 20.02 -2.88 25.24
N ASP A 65 19.96 -2.53 26.50
CA ASP A 65 18.84 -2.89 27.38
C ASP A 65 17.56 -2.13 26.98
N THR A 66 16.42 -2.74 27.24
CA THR A 66 15.11 -2.22 26.86
C THR A 66 14.81 -0.85 27.50
N ASP A 67 15.21 -0.66 28.76
CA ASP A 67 14.93 0.59 29.49
C ASP A 67 15.72 1.76 28.93
N SER A 68 16.99 1.54 28.57
CA SER A 68 17.83 2.57 27.92
C SER A 68 17.28 2.99 26.57
N ILE A 69 16.81 2.02 25.77
CA ILE A 69 16.15 2.30 24.47
C ILE A 69 14.88 3.10 24.66
N HIS A 70 14.02 2.71 25.60
CA HIS A 70 12.77 3.41 25.87
C HIS A 70 13.01 4.83 26.44
N ARG A 71 14.01 5.02 27.31
CA ARG A 71 14.41 6.35 27.78
C ARG A 71 14.87 7.25 26.64
N ALA A 72 15.68 6.74 25.71
CA ALA A 72 16.13 7.50 24.55
C ALA A 72 15.00 7.87 23.59
N TRP A 73 13.95 7.04 23.51
CA TRP A 73 12.80 7.24 22.65
C TRP A 73 11.67 8.07 23.28
N LYS A 74 11.74 8.31 24.60
CA LYS A 74 10.69 9.00 25.36
C LYS A 74 10.38 10.36 24.74
N GLY A 75 9.11 10.58 24.39
CA GLY A 75 8.63 11.82 23.77
C GLY A 75 8.41 11.76 22.25
N LEU A 76 8.89 10.72 21.54
CA LEU A 76 8.56 10.52 20.14
C LEU A 76 7.19 9.81 19.95
N GLY A 77 6.67 9.17 20.98
CA GLY A 77 5.43 8.38 20.93
C GLY A 77 5.63 7.00 20.30
N TYR A 78 4.62 6.15 20.45
CA TYR A 78 4.60 4.80 19.89
C TYR A 78 5.88 3.98 20.15
N PRO A 79 6.13 3.55 21.40
CA PRO A 79 7.36 2.85 21.80
C PRO A 79 7.61 1.55 21.02
N SER A 80 6.56 0.90 20.52
CA SER A 80 6.69 -0.28 19.66
C SER A 80 7.52 -0.03 18.37
N ARG A 81 7.71 1.24 17.97
CA ARG A 81 8.56 1.56 16.81
C ARG A 81 10.04 1.29 17.10
N VAL A 82 10.53 1.68 18.26
CA VAL A 82 11.93 1.46 18.61
C VAL A 82 12.20 -0.02 18.90
N GLU A 83 11.24 -0.76 19.41
CA GLU A 83 11.36 -2.20 19.59
C GLU A 83 11.49 -2.93 18.24
N ARG A 84 10.68 -2.54 17.24
CA ARG A 84 10.81 -3.07 15.87
C ARG A 84 12.14 -2.68 15.23
N LEU A 85 12.59 -1.45 15.44
CA LEU A 85 13.91 -0.99 14.98
C LEU A 85 15.03 -1.86 15.58
N ARG A 86 14.99 -2.12 16.90
CA ARG A 86 15.93 -3.04 17.56
C ARG A 86 15.88 -4.46 16.97
N ALA A 87 14.67 -5.00 16.80
CA ALA A 87 14.49 -6.33 16.22
C ALA A 87 15.04 -6.42 14.79
N ALA A 88 14.86 -5.37 13.98
CA ALA A 88 15.47 -5.29 12.65
C ALA A 88 17.00 -5.30 12.73
N CYS A 89 17.60 -4.54 13.65
CA CYS A 89 19.07 -4.54 13.87
C CYS A 89 19.58 -5.93 14.30
N GLN A 90 18.86 -6.61 15.20
CA GLN A 90 19.20 -7.98 15.60
C GLN A 90 19.16 -8.95 14.42
N ALA A 91 18.14 -8.85 13.56
CA ALA A 91 18.02 -9.68 12.37
C ALA A 91 19.14 -9.40 11.35
N VAL A 92 19.55 -8.14 11.18
CA VAL A 92 20.70 -7.75 10.35
C VAL A 92 22.00 -8.40 10.84
N LEU A 93 22.25 -8.36 12.15
CA LEU A 93 23.44 -9.01 12.73
C LEU A 93 23.42 -10.53 12.56
N THR A 94 22.27 -11.17 12.80
CA THR A 94 22.09 -12.62 12.61
C THR A 94 22.28 -13.04 11.15
N ARG A 95 21.85 -12.20 10.22
CA ARG A 95 21.99 -12.44 8.77
C ARG A 95 23.41 -12.21 8.26
N GLY A 96 24.24 -11.50 9.01
CA GLY A 96 25.61 -11.15 8.63
C GLY A 96 25.73 -9.86 7.79
N GLY A 97 24.68 -9.04 7.72
CA GLY A 97 24.71 -7.76 7.01
C GLY A 97 23.35 -7.26 6.54
N TRP A 98 23.35 -6.04 6.01
CA TRP A 98 22.16 -5.39 5.48
C TRP A 98 21.79 -5.93 4.09
N PRO A 99 20.53 -6.32 3.85
CA PRO A 99 20.02 -6.50 2.48
C PRO A 99 20.01 -5.14 1.78
N ASP A 100 20.33 -5.13 0.49
CA ASP A 100 20.42 -3.89 -0.30
C ASP A 100 19.27 -3.69 -1.27
N THR A 101 18.30 -4.62 -1.32
CA THR A 101 17.08 -4.54 -2.12
C THR A 101 15.85 -4.30 -1.25
N ALA A 102 14.79 -3.71 -1.84
CA ALA A 102 13.56 -3.45 -1.12
C ALA A 102 12.89 -4.76 -0.62
N GLU A 103 12.96 -5.83 -1.42
CA GLU A 103 12.42 -7.15 -1.09
C GLU A 103 13.17 -7.75 0.10
N GLY A 104 14.50 -7.76 0.07
CA GLY A 104 15.32 -8.29 1.16
C GLY A 104 15.17 -7.49 2.46
N LEU A 105 15.03 -6.16 2.35
CA LEU A 105 14.75 -5.30 3.51
C LEU A 105 13.37 -5.57 4.12
N GLN A 106 12.36 -5.96 3.35
CA GLN A 106 11.04 -6.30 3.87
C GLN A 106 11.01 -7.61 4.69
N GLU A 107 12.02 -8.46 4.53
CA GLU A 107 12.16 -9.67 5.36
C GLU A 107 12.54 -9.34 6.81
N LEU A 108 13.08 -8.13 7.06
CA LEU A 108 13.46 -7.70 8.40
C LEU A 108 12.23 -7.34 9.24
N PRO A 109 12.23 -7.68 10.55
CA PRO A 109 11.10 -7.41 11.44
C PRO A 109 10.70 -5.94 11.46
N GLY A 110 9.40 -5.66 11.24
CA GLY A 110 8.84 -4.31 11.35
C GLY A 110 9.16 -3.36 10.19
N ILE A 111 9.82 -3.83 9.14
CA ILE A 111 10.10 -3.05 7.93
C ILE A 111 8.99 -3.32 6.90
N GLY A 112 8.19 -2.29 6.66
CA GLY A 112 7.12 -2.32 5.65
C GLY A 112 7.58 -1.84 4.28
N PRO A 113 6.69 -1.89 3.26
CA PRO A 113 7.01 -1.50 1.88
C PRO A 113 7.61 -0.09 1.74
N TYR A 114 7.09 0.90 2.46
CA TYR A 114 7.64 2.25 2.43
C TYR A 114 9.08 2.29 2.96
N THR A 115 9.30 1.77 4.17
CA THR A 115 10.60 1.83 4.84
C THR A 115 11.67 1.04 4.08
N SER A 116 11.31 -0.11 3.51
CA SER A 116 12.24 -0.91 2.71
C SER A 116 12.69 -0.19 1.44
N HIS A 117 11.77 0.46 0.73
CA HIS A 117 12.11 1.24 -0.46
C HIS A 117 12.90 2.50 -0.11
N ALA A 118 12.58 3.17 1.01
CA ALA A 118 13.34 4.31 1.49
C ALA A 118 14.78 3.94 1.81
N VAL A 119 15.01 2.85 2.57
CA VAL A 119 16.37 2.37 2.87
C VAL A 119 17.09 1.90 1.60
N ALA A 120 16.43 1.13 0.73
CA ALA A 120 17.02 0.68 -0.53
C ALA A 120 17.44 1.87 -1.42
N CYS A 121 16.62 2.90 -1.50
CA CYS A 121 16.94 4.10 -2.27
C CYS A 121 18.01 4.95 -1.57
N PHE A 122 17.78 5.37 -0.32
CA PHE A 122 18.61 6.38 0.32
C PHE A 122 19.95 5.87 0.81
N ALA A 123 20.06 4.62 1.23
CA ALA A 123 21.32 4.01 1.64
C ALA A 123 22.07 3.37 0.46
N PHE A 124 21.38 2.58 -0.34
CA PHE A 124 22.03 1.76 -1.37
C PHE A 124 21.90 2.33 -2.80
N GLY A 125 21.19 3.44 -2.98
CA GLY A 125 21.05 4.07 -4.30
C GLY A 125 20.19 3.27 -5.30
N ARG A 126 19.39 2.35 -4.84
CA ARG A 126 18.53 1.55 -5.71
C ARG A 126 17.48 2.42 -6.39
N VAL A 127 17.22 2.12 -7.67
CA VAL A 127 16.23 2.85 -8.47
C VAL A 127 14.85 2.29 -8.14
N VAL A 128 14.30 2.74 -7.03
CA VAL A 128 12.98 2.33 -6.52
C VAL A 128 12.16 3.55 -6.12
N PRO A 129 10.82 3.48 -6.22
CA PRO A 129 9.94 4.57 -5.79
C PRO A 129 9.87 4.62 -4.26
N VAL A 130 9.89 5.81 -3.68
CA VAL A 130 9.62 6.02 -2.26
C VAL A 130 8.31 6.79 -2.13
N VAL A 131 7.21 6.09 -1.85
CA VAL A 131 5.87 6.66 -1.92
C VAL A 131 5.23 6.75 -0.54
N ASP A 132 5.21 7.96 0.01
CA ASP A 132 4.39 8.33 1.17
C ASP A 132 3.08 9.00 0.73
N THR A 133 2.29 9.46 1.68
CA THR A 133 1.03 10.19 1.41
C THR A 133 1.27 11.53 0.70
N ASN A 134 2.44 12.15 0.87
CA ASN A 134 2.79 13.40 0.21
C ASN A 134 3.13 13.16 -1.26
N VAL A 135 3.99 12.19 -1.54
CA VAL A 135 4.36 11.77 -2.90
C VAL A 135 3.12 11.29 -3.67
N ALA A 136 2.28 10.48 -3.04
CA ALA A 136 1.02 10.04 -3.65
C ALA A 136 0.11 11.22 -4.03
N ARG A 137 -0.03 12.23 -3.14
CA ARG A 137 -0.80 13.45 -3.41
C ARG A 137 -0.21 14.28 -4.56
N VAL A 138 1.12 14.43 -4.59
CA VAL A 138 1.81 15.17 -5.65
C VAL A 138 1.49 14.58 -7.02
N TYR A 139 1.62 13.26 -7.17
CA TYR A 139 1.32 12.58 -8.42
C TYR A 139 -0.18 12.58 -8.75
N ALA A 140 -1.04 12.39 -7.76
CA ALA A 140 -2.49 12.48 -7.98
C ALA A 140 -2.88 13.83 -8.58
N ARG A 141 -2.33 14.94 -8.07
CA ARG A 141 -2.60 16.27 -8.59
C ARG A 141 -1.93 16.53 -9.93
N ARG A 142 -0.66 16.16 -10.07
CA ARG A 142 0.08 16.40 -11.31
C ARG A 142 -0.55 15.67 -12.49
N ASP A 143 -0.88 14.41 -12.32
CA ASP A 143 -1.30 13.51 -13.40
C ASP A 143 -2.82 13.27 -13.41
N GLY A 144 -3.59 13.98 -12.56
CA GLY A 144 -5.05 13.86 -12.52
C GLY A 144 -5.54 12.47 -12.12
N LEU A 145 -4.78 11.75 -11.28
CA LEU A 145 -5.15 10.40 -10.88
C LEU A 145 -6.40 10.42 -9.99
N PRO A 146 -7.36 9.51 -10.21
CA PRO A 146 -8.60 9.48 -9.44
C PRO A 146 -8.35 9.12 -7.97
N LEU A 147 -9.14 9.70 -7.07
CA LEU A 147 -9.14 9.35 -5.65
C LEU A 147 -10.35 8.44 -5.33
N PRO A 148 -10.21 7.49 -4.40
CA PRO A 148 -9.02 7.20 -3.60
C PRO A 148 -7.92 6.52 -4.43
N LEU A 149 -6.67 6.92 -4.18
CA LEU A 149 -5.53 6.32 -4.88
C LEU A 149 -5.41 4.84 -4.52
N ASP A 150 -5.40 3.99 -5.53
CA ASP A 150 -4.97 2.61 -5.37
C ASP A 150 -3.48 2.57 -5.00
N ARG A 151 -3.17 1.93 -3.87
CA ARG A 151 -1.79 1.86 -3.37
C ARG A 151 -0.85 1.18 -4.34
N ILE A 152 -1.30 0.12 -5.02
CA ILE A 152 -0.47 -0.62 -5.99
C ILE A 152 -0.29 0.22 -7.25
N GLY A 153 -1.36 0.82 -7.75
CA GLY A 153 -1.32 1.67 -8.93
C GLY A 153 -0.42 2.88 -8.76
N ILE A 154 -0.49 3.58 -7.62
CA ILE A 154 0.39 4.73 -7.38
C ILE A 154 1.86 4.34 -7.27
N TRP A 155 2.19 3.22 -6.63
CA TRP A 155 3.57 2.73 -6.56
C TRP A 155 4.10 2.37 -7.95
N SER A 156 3.33 1.63 -8.75
CA SER A 156 3.70 1.28 -10.13
C SER A 156 3.86 2.52 -11.01
N HIS A 157 2.96 3.50 -10.86
CA HIS A 157 3.04 4.76 -11.59
C HIS A 157 4.30 5.55 -11.23
N VAL A 158 4.59 5.73 -9.95
CA VAL A 158 5.80 6.44 -9.48
C VAL A 158 7.08 5.70 -9.89
N ALA A 159 7.07 4.37 -9.89
CA ALA A 159 8.22 3.56 -10.31
C ALA A 159 8.71 3.89 -11.73
N THR A 160 7.79 4.18 -12.65
CA THR A 160 8.13 4.56 -14.05
C THR A 160 8.72 5.96 -14.16
N GLN A 161 8.62 6.77 -13.10
CA GLN A 161 9.02 8.19 -13.10
C GLN A 161 10.35 8.43 -12.39
N VAL A 162 10.85 7.48 -11.61
CA VAL A 162 12.10 7.65 -10.86
C VAL A 162 13.25 7.89 -11.82
N ASP A 163 14.05 8.95 -11.55
CA ASP A 163 15.25 9.23 -12.35
C ASP A 163 16.32 8.16 -12.07
N PRO A 164 16.70 7.35 -13.06
CA PRO A 164 17.65 6.25 -12.84
C PRO A 164 19.07 6.72 -12.56
N LYS A 165 19.42 7.95 -12.95
CA LYS A 165 20.75 8.55 -12.71
C LYS A 165 20.88 9.19 -11.34
N GLN A 166 19.77 9.68 -10.79
CA GLN A 166 19.74 10.42 -9.52
C GLN A 166 18.54 9.98 -8.63
N PRO A 167 18.37 8.68 -8.35
CA PRO A 167 17.17 8.18 -7.67
C PRO A 167 16.97 8.78 -6.27
N ILE A 168 18.05 9.03 -5.55
CA ILE A 168 18.03 9.61 -4.21
C ILE A 168 17.62 11.06 -4.24
N ALA A 169 18.24 11.86 -5.09
CA ALA A 169 17.89 13.28 -5.23
C ALA A 169 16.43 13.42 -5.70
N TYR A 170 16.00 12.55 -6.60
CA TYR A 170 14.64 12.55 -7.14
C TYR A 170 13.58 12.25 -6.07
N ASN A 171 13.76 11.17 -5.31
CA ASN A 171 12.81 10.81 -4.24
C ASN A 171 12.81 11.86 -3.10
N ASN A 172 13.97 12.39 -2.71
CA ASN A 172 14.05 13.50 -1.76
C ASN A 172 13.34 14.76 -2.27
N ALA A 173 13.48 15.07 -3.56
CA ALA A 173 12.83 16.22 -4.19
C ALA A 173 11.29 16.07 -4.17
N LEU A 174 10.78 14.88 -4.43
CA LEU A 174 9.34 14.58 -4.32
C LEU A 174 8.81 14.77 -2.90
N MET A 175 9.55 14.27 -1.91
CA MET A 175 9.19 14.45 -0.50
C MET A 175 9.17 15.94 -0.12
N ASP A 176 10.17 16.72 -0.56
CA ASP A 176 10.20 18.15 -0.29
C ASP A 176 9.09 18.89 -1.01
N LEU A 177 8.85 18.59 -2.28
CA LEU A 177 7.76 19.18 -3.04
C LEU A 177 6.40 18.96 -2.35
N GLY A 178 6.14 17.73 -1.89
CA GLY A 178 4.91 17.41 -1.17
C GLY A 178 4.81 18.03 0.23
N ALA A 179 5.94 18.20 0.91
CA ALA A 179 5.96 18.76 2.26
C ALA A 179 5.89 20.29 2.30
N THR A 180 6.46 20.99 1.29
CA THR A 180 6.66 22.45 1.36
C THR A 180 5.89 23.24 0.30
N VAL A 181 5.56 22.64 -0.84
CA VAL A 181 4.90 23.34 -1.96
C VAL A 181 3.51 22.72 -2.24
N CYS A 182 3.46 21.45 -2.59
CA CYS A 182 2.21 20.76 -2.89
C CYS A 182 1.55 20.25 -1.60
N THR A 183 1.29 21.14 -0.65
CA THR A 183 0.70 20.81 0.67
C THR A 183 -0.75 20.30 0.54
N ALA A 184 -1.29 19.70 1.60
CA ALA A 184 -2.60 19.09 1.54
C ALA A 184 -3.74 20.11 1.35
N ARG A 185 -3.66 21.27 2.03
CA ARG A 185 -4.75 22.27 2.05
C ARG A 185 -4.47 23.44 1.10
N ASP A 186 -3.30 24.07 1.23
CA ASP A 186 -2.94 25.29 0.49
C ASP A 186 -1.66 25.06 -0.31
N PRO A 187 -1.73 24.45 -1.50
CA PRO A 187 -0.55 24.26 -2.32
C PRO A 187 -0.10 25.59 -2.94
N ASP A 188 1.20 25.90 -2.81
CA ASP A 188 1.80 27.05 -3.50
C ASP A 188 2.17 26.67 -4.93
N CYS A 189 1.20 26.72 -5.82
CA CYS A 189 1.38 26.37 -7.22
C CYS A 189 2.23 27.39 -8.00
N ALA A 190 2.42 28.61 -7.49
CA ALA A 190 3.21 29.63 -8.18
C ALA A 190 4.70 29.26 -8.25
N VAL A 191 5.23 28.64 -7.18
CA VAL A 191 6.63 28.21 -7.09
C VAL A 191 6.84 26.74 -7.45
N CYS A 192 5.78 26.01 -7.83
CA CYS A 192 5.86 24.58 -8.15
C CYS A 192 6.66 24.35 -9.45
N PRO A 193 7.66 23.46 -9.45
CA PRO A 193 8.43 23.14 -10.65
C PRO A 193 7.59 22.50 -11.76
N TRP A 194 6.45 21.94 -11.42
CA TRP A 194 5.52 21.25 -12.33
C TRP A 194 4.23 22.03 -12.62
N LYS A 195 4.19 23.34 -12.29
CA LYS A 195 2.97 24.15 -12.44
C LYS A 195 2.34 24.10 -13.84
N ASP A 196 3.18 24.07 -14.87
CA ASP A 196 2.70 24.08 -16.26
C ASP A 196 2.35 22.69 -16.81
N ARG A 197 2.64 21.64 -16.03
CA ARG A 197 2.33 20.24 -16.35
C ARG A 197 1.26 19.65 -15.42
N CYS A 198 0.86 20.38 -14.39
CA CYS A 198 -0.06 19.87 -13.39
C CYS A 198 -1.51 19.98 -13.86
N LEU A 199 -2.20 18.86 -13.94
CA LEU A 199 -3.59 18.80 -14.35
C LEU A 199 -4.56 19.45 -13.34
N SER A 200 -4.20 19.42 -12.04
CA SER A 200 -5.07 19.99 -11.00
C SER A 200 -4.83 21.49 -10.73
N ARG A 201 -3.66 22.05 -11.00
CA ARG A 201 -3.28 23.48 -10.78
C ARG A 201 -3.88 24.09 -9.50
N GLY A 202 -3.68 23.44 -8.35
CA GLY A 202 -4.21 23.91 -7.06
C GLY A 202 -5.66 23.50 -6.75
N GLN A 203 -6.37 22.99 -7.70
CA GLN A 203 -7.66 22.35 -7.43
C GLN A 203 -7.43 21.05 -6.64
N GLN A 204 -8.38 20.69 -5.78
CA GLN A 204 -8.37 19.36 -5.16
C GLN A 204 -8.41 18.32 -6.29
N PRO A 205 -7.68 17.19 -6.16
CA PRO A 205 -7.81 16.09 -7.12
C PRO A 205 -9.29 15.77 -7.28
N ILE A 206 -9.71 15.51 -8.51
CA ILE A 206 -11.12 15.18 -8.80
C ILE A 206 -11.44 13.93 -7.99
N ILE A 207 -12.23 14.09 -6.94
CA ILE A 207 -12.91 12.98 -6.31
C ILE A 207 -13.88 12.52 -7.39
N ALA A 208 -13.66 11.31 -7.93
CA ALA A 208 -14.65 10.71 -8.81
C ALA A 208 -16.01 10.86 -8.11
N ALA A 209 -16.94 11.54 -8.75
CA ALA A 209 -18.20 11.93 -8.13
C ALA A 209 -18.98 10.67 -7.73
N THR A 210 -18.73 10.19 -6.54
CA THR A 210 -19.69 9.35 -5.83
C THR A 210 -20.63 10.33 -5.14
N SER A 211 -21.82 10.41 -5.65
CA SER A 211 -22.93 11.14 -5.06
C SER A 211 -23.16 10.68 -3.63
N ASN A 212 -22.54 11.30 -2.68
CA ASN A 212 -23.02 11.65 -1.33
C ASN A 212 -21.87 12.16 -0.46
N PRO A 213 -21.90 13.36 0.11
CA PRO A 213 -20.94 13.77 1.12
C PRO A 213 -21.33 13.10 2.44
N LEU A 214 -21.00 11.83 2.58
CA LEU A 214 -20.91 11.23 3.90
C LEU A 214 -19.88 12.04 4.69
N LYS A 215 -20.35 12.72 5.73
CA LYS A 215 -19.52 13.31 6.78
C LYS A 215 -18.50 12.24 7.21
N VAL A 216 -17.32 12.30 6.61
CA VAL A 216 -16.19 11.54 7.12
C VAL A 216 -15.81 12.25 8.42
N ALA A 217 -16.39 11.79 9.50
CA ALA A 217 -15.79 12.01 10.80
C ALA A 217 -14.35 11.58 10.66
N THR A 218 -13.43 12.52 10.83
CA THR A 218 -11.98 12.28 10.89
C THR A 218 -11.68 11.44 12.14
N LYS A 219 -12.10 10.19 12.13
CA LYS A 219 -11.51 9.16 12.98
C LYS A 219 -10.12 8.93 12.40
N LYS A 220 -9.10 9.36 13.13
CA LYS A 220 -7.69 9.02 12.91
C LYS A 220 -7.62 7.54 12.55
N ILE A 221 -7.40 7.23 11.28
CA ILE A 221 -7.01 5.89 10.89
C ILE A 221 -5.56 5.77 11.38
N ALA A 222 -5.40 5.22 12.56
CA ALA A 222 -4.13 4.90 13.14
C ALA A 222 -3.52 3.77 12.30
N TYR A 223 -2.63 4.12 11.39
CA TYR A 223 -1.67 3.18 10.85
C TYR A 223 -0.71 2.78 11.99
N GLY A 224 -0.86 1.58 12.48
CA GLY A 224 -0.16 1.08 13.65
C GLY A 224 -1.07 1.02 14.87
N ALA A 225 -2.33 0.57 14.70
CA ALA A 225 -3.02 -0.03 15.82
C ALA A 225 -2.15 -1.18 16.30
N GLU A 226 -1.62 -1.02 17.49
CA GLU A 226 -1.06 -2.10 18.28
C GLU A 226 -1.88 -3.36 18.04
N LEU A 227 -1.23 -4.39 17.52
CA LEU A 227 -1.63 -5.74 17.82
C LEU A 227 -1.38 -5.91 19.33
N SER A 228 -2.22 -5.25 20.14
CA SER A 228 -2.45 -5.73 21.48
C SER A 228 -2.77 -7.22 21.31
N ASN A 229 -2.38 -8.05 22.24
CA ASN A 229 -2.49 -9.51 22.27
C ASN A 229 -3.94 -10.07 22.16
N LYS A 230 -4.88 -9.33 21.57
CA LYS A 230 -6.17 -9.80 21.08
C LYS A 230 -5.94 -10.38 19.68
N LYS A 231 -5.94 -11.69 19.58
CA LYS A 231 -6.02 -12.41 18.29
C LYS A 231 -7.21 -11.85 17.52
N LEU A 232 -6.96 -11.00 16.50
CA LEU A 232 -8.03 -10.55 15.60
C LEU A 232 -8.74 -11.79 15.04
N PRO A 233 -10.08 -11.80 15.01
CA PRO A 233 -10.82 -12.92 14.40
C PRO A 233 -10.31 -13.14 12.98
N ARG A 234 -9.92 -14.37 12.68
CA ARG A 234 -9.46 -14.78 11.35
C ARG A 234 -10.60 -15.47 10.64
N SER A 235 -10.85 -15.08 9.40
CA SER A 235 -11.83 -15.74 8.54
C SER A 235 -11.22 -16.06 7.18
N HIS A 236 -11.63 -17.16 6.61
CA HIS A 236 -11.28 -17.58 5.26
C HIS A 236 -12.45 -17.27 4.34
N ILE A 237 -12.16 -16.59 3.23
CA ILE A 237 -13.12 -16.22 2.19
C ILE A 237 -12.76 -16.98 0.94
N VAL A 238 -13.70 -17.68 0.34
CA VAL A 238 -13.53 -18.33 -0.95
C VAL A 238 -14.17 -17.49 -2.05
N LEU A 239 -13.51 -17.34 -3.18
CA LEU A 239 -14.00 -16.57 -4.32
C LEU A 239 -13.91 -17.39 -5.60
N ALA A 240 -15.01 -17.44 -6.35
CA ALA A 240 -15.13 -18.17 -7.60
C ALA A 240 -14.88 -17.24 -8.81
N LEU A 241 -13.71 -17.32 -9.43
CA LEU A 241 -13.45 -16.72 -10.74
C LEU A 241 -14.06 -17.65 -11.82
N ILE A 242 -15.35 -17.49 -12.08
CA ILE A 242 -16.10 -18.28 -13.03
C ILE A 242 -15.81 -17.80 -14.45
N HIS A 243 -15.46 -18.72 -15.35
CA HIS A 243 -15.15 -18.38 -16.74
C HIS A 243 -15.89 -19.28 -17.75
N HIS A 244 -16.30 -18.67 -18.86
CA HIS A 244 -16.91 -19.33 -20.01
C HIS A 244 -16.57 -18.52 -21.28
N GLU A 245 -16.20 -19.16 -22.38
CA GLU A 245 -15.91 -18.54 -23.68
C GLU A 245 -15.08 -17.25 -23.63
N ASN A 246 -13.96 -17.28 -22.92
CA ASN A 246 -13.08 -16.11 -22.71
C ASN A 246 -13.76 -14.92 -22.00
N ARG A 247 -14.82 -15.16 -21.23
CA ARG A 247 -15.49 -14.18 -20.36
C ARG A 247 -15.44 -14.63 -18.91
N TYR A 248 -15.59 -13.66 -18.02
CA TYR A 248 -15.65 -13.87 -16.56
C TYR A 248 -16.98 -13.38 -16.02
N LEU A 249 -17.58 -14.14 -15.12
CA LEU A 249 -18.80 -13.73 -14.42
C LEU A 249 -18.44 -12.84 -13.24
N ILE A 250 -19.09 -11.68 -13.18
CA ILE A 250 -19.03 -10.76 -12.04
C ILE A 250 -20.44 -10.48 -11.53
N ALA A 251 -20.56 -10.25 -10.23
CA ALA A 251 -21.81 -9.97 -9.55
C ALA A 251 -21.76 -8.54 -8.97
N ARG A 252 -22.85 -7.81 -9.02
CA ARG A 252 -22.95 -6.46 -8.47
C ARG A 252 -23.61 -6.48 -7.10
N ARG A 253 -22.92 -5.98 -6.09
CA ARG A 253 -23.43 -5.89 -4.72
C ARG A 253 -24.64 -4.97 -4.64
N HIS A 254 -25.61 -5.31 -3.78
CA HIS A 254 -26.71 -4.39 -3.47
C HIS A 254 -26.18 -3.07 -2.92
N ALA A 255 -26.83 -1.97 -3.30
CA ALA A 255 -26.36 -0.61 -2.97
C ALA A 255 -26.33 -0.31 -1.46
N ASP A 256 -27.20 -0.96 -0.70
CA ASP A 256 -27.34 -0.86 0.76
C ASP A 256 -26.43 -1.82 1.54
N ALA A 257 -25.74 -2.73 0.84
CA ALA A 257 -24.78 -3.64 1.46
C ALA A 257 -23.46 -2.93 1.84
N HIS A 258 -22.69 -3.52 2.78
CA HIS A 258 -21.34 -3.05 3.07
C HIS A 258 -20.47 -3.08 1.81
N VAL A 259 -19.90 -1.92 1.41
CA VAL A 259 -19.22 -1.71 0.11
C VAL A 259 -20.19 -1.98 -1.06
N GLY A 260 -21.42 -1.45 -0.98
CA GLY A 260 -22.46 -1.62 -2.01
C GLY A 260 -22.11 -0.94 -3.33
N GLY A 261 -22.67 -1.47 -4.42
CA GLY A 261 -22.51 -0.94 -5.78
C GLY A 261 -21.24 -1.37 -6.52
N PHE A 262 -20.26 -1.98 -5.83
CA PHE A 262 -19.06 -2.54 -6.46
C PHE A 262 -19.35 -3.90 -7.12
N TRP A 263 -18.54 -4.23 -8.12
CA TRP A 263 -18.49 -5.56 -8.70
C TRP A 263 -17.66 -6.50 -7.81
N GLU A 264 -18.05 -7.75 -7.72
CA GLU A 264 -17.34 -8.76 -6.97
C GLU A 264 -17.36 -10.11 -7.69
N LEU A 265 -16.50 -11.03 -7.22
CA LEU A 265 -16.61 -12.43 -7.58
C LEU A 265 -17.62 -13.11 -6.66
N PRO A 266 -18.44 -14.03 -7.17
CA PRO A 266 -19.27 -14.88 -6.35
C PRO A 266 -18.42 -15.62 -5.30
N GLY A 267 -18.94 -15.71 -4.07
CA GLY A 267 -18.26 -16.38 -2.99
C GLY A 267 -18.47 -15.73 -1.63
N GLY A 268 -18.04 -16.41 -0.58
CA GLY A 268 -18.27 -15.96 0.78
C GLY A 268 -17.37 -16.61 1.81
N LYS A 269 -17.83 -16.61 3.06
CA LYS A 269 -17.06 -17.10 4.19
C LYS A 269 -17.10 -18.63 4.23
N ARG A 270 -15.91 -19.26 4.32
CA ARG A 270 -15.80 -20.69 4.57
C ARG A 270 -16.31 -21.02 5.97
N GLU A 271 -17.18 -21.98 6.08
CA GLU A 271 -17.74 -22.45 7.33
C GLU A 271 -16.78 -23.38 8.10
N LYS A 272 -17.10 -23.61 9.38
CA LYS A 272 -16.26 -24.47 10.23
C LYS A 272 -16.36 -25.94 9.79
N GLY A 273 -15.21 -26.53 9.50
CA GLY A 273 -15.12 -27.92 9.03
C GLY A 273 -15.25 -28.10 7.51
N GLU A 274 -15.51 -27.04 6.78
CA GLU A 274 -15.63 -27.01 5.33
C GLU A 274 -14.25 -26.84 4.67
N ASP A 275 -13.99 -27.53 3.57
CA ASP A 275 -12.84 -27.23 2.72
C ASP A 275 -13.20 -26.15 1.69
N ASP A 276 -12.18 -25.58 1.01
CA ASP A 276 -12.37 -24.47 0.08
C ASP A 276 -13.26 -24.85 -1.11
N ARG A 277 -13.22 -26.11 -1.61
CA ARG A 277 -13.99 -26.53 -2.77
C ARG A 277 -15.45 -26.73 -2.42
N THR A 278 -15.72 -27.29 -1.25
CA THR A 278 -17.07 -27.42 -0.70
C THR A 278 -17.69 -26.04 -0.48
N ALA A 279 -16.93 -25.11 0.11
CA ALA A 279 -17.37 -23.74 0.30
C ALA A 279 -17.70 -23.06 -1.03
N ILE A 280 -16.84 -23.18 -2.04
CA ILE A 280 -17.08 -22.62 -3.40
C ILE A 280 -18.36 -23.20 -4.01
N ALA A 281 -18.56 -24.52 -3.91
CA ALA A 281 -19.75 -25.15 -4.48
C ALA A 281 -21.03 -24.69 -3.77
N ARG A 282 -21.00 -24.53 -2.45
CA ARG A 282 -22.12 -24.00 -1.66
C ARG A 282 -22.42 -22.56 -2.04
N GLU A 283 -21.43 -21.66 -2.01
CA GLU A 283 -21.59 -20.22 -2.30
C GLU A 283 -22.11 -20.00 -3.74
N VAL A 284 -21.56 -20.71 -4.73
CA VAL A 284 -22.02 -20.63 -6.12
C VAL A 284 -23.48 -21.09 -6.25
N ARG A 285 -23.88 -22.12 -5.52
CA ARG A 285 -25.28 -22.57 -5.51
C ARG A 285 -26.20 -21.54 -4.84
N GLU A 286 -25.81 -21.01 -3.70
CA GLU A 286 -26.58 -20.03 -2.93
C GLU A 286 -26.73 -18.69 -3.67
N GLU A 287 -25.65 -18.20 -4.30
CA GLU A 287 -25.64 -16.88 -4.95
C GLU A 287 -26.10 -16.90 -6.40
N LEU A 288 -25.91 -18.01 -7.13
CA LEU A 288 -26.12 -18.08 -8.58
C LEU A 288 -27.12 -19.18 -9.00
N GLY A 289 -27.55 -20.04 -8.08
CA GLY A 289 -28.39 -21.21 -8.41
C GLY A 289 -27.67 -22.21 -9.35
N ALA A 290 -26.35 -22.24 -9.38
CA ALA A 290 -25.55 -22.97 -10.36
C ALA A 290 -24.66 -24.04 -9.69
N GLU A 291 -24.27 -25.06 -10.47
CA GLU A 291 -23.41 -26.15 -10.02
C GLU A 291 -21.98 -26.00 -10.60
N VAL A 292 -20.98 -26.17 -9.73
CA VAL A 292 -19.57 -26.10 -10.11
C VAL A 292 -19.12 -27.42 -10.74
N LEU A 293 -18.70 -27.39 -12.01
CA LEU A 293 -18.11 -28.52 -12.71
C LEU A 293 -16.65 -28.77 -12.29
N SER A 294 -15.87 -27.69 -12.13
CA SER A 294 -14.49 -27.79 -11.69
C SER A 294 -14.01 -26.51 -11.01
N ALA A 295 -13.16 -26.66 -9.98
CA ALA A 295 -12.52 -25.59 -9.27
C ALA A 295 -11.02 -25.86 -9.13
N ARG A 296 -10.17 -24.93 -9.61
CA ARG A 296 -8.70 -25.01 -9.50
C ARG A 296 -8.20 -23.79 -8.75
N ALA A 297 -7.38 -23.99 -7.73
CA ALA A 297 -6.76 -22.89 -6.99
C ALA A 297 -5.97 -21.97 -7.93
N LEU A 298 -6.20 -20.69 -7.83
CA LEU A 298 -5.56 -19.66 -8.64
C LEU A 298 -4.59 -18.81 -7.84
N LEU A 299 -5.06 -18.26 -6.70
CA LEU A 299 -4.22 -17.45 -5.83
C LEU A 299 -4.81 -17.40 -4.41
N THR A 300 -3.92 -17.19 -3.43
CA THR A 300 -4.32 -16.86 -2.05
C THR A 300 -3.67 -15.54 -1.68
N PHE A 301 -4.43 -14.66 -1.04
CA PHE A 301 -3.91 -13.40 -0.51
C PHE A 301 -4.58 -13.03 0.81
N HIS A 302 -3.99 -12.09 1.53
CA HIS A 302 -4.43 -11.69 2.85
C HIS A 302 -4.80 -10.21 2.86
N HIS A 303 -5.85 -9.88 3.62
CA HIS A 303 -6.25 -8.50 3.83
C HIS A 303 -6.63 -8.29 5.29
N ALA A 304 -6.02 -7.26 5.93
CA ALA A 304 -6.29 -6.90 7.30
C ALA A 304 -7.24 -5.70 7.36
N TYR A 305 -8.39 -5.88 7.99
CA TYR A 305 -9.27 -4.80 8.40
C TYR A 305 -8.94 -4.39 9.84
N ALA A 306 -9.50 -3.27 10.29
CA ALA A 306 -9.27 -2.79 11.66
C ALA A 306 -9.75 -3.76 12.75
N ASP A 307 -10.76 -4.57 12.44
CA ASP A 307 -11.47 -5.46 13.35
C ASP A 307 -11.28 -6.97 13.06
N ARG A 308 -10.70 -7.33 11.91
CA ARG A 308 -10.57 -8.73 11.45
C ARG A 308 -9.45 -8.93 10.45
N TYR A 309 -9.01 -10.17 10.32
CA TYR A 309 -8.02 -10.61 9.33
C TYR A 309 -8.65 -11.61 8.37
N LEU A 310 -8.68 -11.29 7.08
CA LEU A 310 -9.25 -12.15 6.05
C LEU A 310 -8.17 -12.79 5.19
N THR A 311 -8.33 -14.08 4.94
CA THR A 311 -7.56 -14.84 3.96
C THR A 311 -8.50 -15.17 2.80
N PHE A 312 -8.17 -14.66 1.62
CA PHE A 312 -8.92 -14.91 0.40
C PHE A 312 -8.31 -16.06 -0.39
N HIS A 313 -9.11 -17.03 -0.74
CA HIS A 313 -8.75 -18.17 -1.57
C HIS A 313 -9.54 -18.07 -2.88
N VAL A 314 -8.87 -17.75 -3.96
CA VAL A 314 -9.49 -17.56 -5.29
C VAL A 314 -9.32 -18.82 -6.11
N TYR A 315 -10.43 -19.33 -6.62
CA TYR A 315 -10.47 -20.50 -7.49
C TYR A 315 -10.96 -20.13 -8.87
N ARG A 316 -10.30 -20.63 -9.89
CA ARG A 316 -10.80 -20.58 -11.26
C ARG A 316 -11.81 -21.69 -11.44
N CYS A 317 -13.08 -21.33 -11.76
CA CYS A 317 -14.21 -22.23 -11.77
C CYS A 317 -14.85 -22.35 -13.16
N ARG A 318 -15.36 -23.54 -13.47
CA ARG A 318 -16.29 -23.79 -14.58
C ARG A 318 -17.60 -24.30 -14.00
N LEU A 319 -18.72 -23.91 -14.59
CA LEU A 319 -20.05 -24.39 -14.24
C LEU A 319 -20.49 -25.53 -15.18
N PHE A 320 -21.42 -26.37 -14.71
CA PHE A 320 -22.07 -27.37 -15.57
C PHE A 320 -22.88 -26.69 -16.67
N ASP A 321 -23.67 -25.66 -16.32
CA ASP A 321 -24.43 -24.85 -17.26
C ASP A 321 -24.17 -23.35 -17.01
N PRO A 322 -23.20 -22.75 -17.72
CA PRO A 322 -22.81 -21.37 -17.49
C PRO A 322 -23.85 -20.35 -17.93
N LEU A 323 -24.84 -20.76 -18.75
CA LEU A 323 -25.91 -19.88 -19.24
C LEU A 323 -27.12 -19.82 -18.30
N LYS A 324 -27.24 -20.76 -17.35
CA LYS A 324 -28.31 -20.80 -16.35
C LYS A 324 -27.85 -20.28 -15.00
N VAL A 325 -27.39 -19.03 -14.96
CA VAL A 325 -27.03 -18.32 -13.72
C VAL A 325 -28.08 -17.27 -13.39
N THR A 326 -28.47 -17.19 -12.12
CA THR A 326 -29.49 -16.25 -11.63
C THR A 326 -28.90 -15.41 -10.49
N PRO A 327 -29.09 -14.09 -10.45
CA PRO A 327 -28.63 -13.25 -9.34
C PRO A 327 -29.50 -13.45 -8.10
N LEU A 328 -29.19 -14.46 -7.27
CA LEU A 328 -29.97 -14.78 -6.06
C LEU A 328 -29.55 -13.92 -4.86
N ALA A 329 -28.28 -13.50 -4.80
CA ALA A 329 -27.73 -12.70 -3.70
C ALA A 329 -27.12 -11.37 -4.16
N SER A 330 -27.25 -11.04 -5.44
CA SER A 330 -26.68 -9.81 -6.03
C SER A 330 -27.70 -9.06 -6.86
N GLN A 331 -27.42 -7.79 -7.13
CA GLN A 331 -28.31 -6.89 -7.89
C GLN A 331 -28.32 -7.23 -9.39
N GLU A 332 -27.16 -7.64 -9.91
CA GLU A 332 -26.93 -7.88 -11.34
C GLU A 332 -25.79 -8.88 -11.51
N LEU A 333 -25.85 -9.72 -12.54
CA LEU A 333 -24.77 -10.56 -13.03
C LEU A 333 -24.35 -10.10 -14.42
N ARG A 334 -23.03 -10.13 -14.67
CA ARG A 334 -22.50 -9.74 -15.98
C ARG A 334 -21.35 -10.63 -16.41
N TRP A 335 -21.41 -11.13 -17.64
CA TRP A 335 -20.29 -11.76 -18.32
C TRP A 335 -19.44 -10.71 -19.01
N VAL A 336 -18.20 -10.50 -18.54
CA VAL A 336 -17.28 -9.46 -19.01
C VAL A 336 -16.09 -10.05 -19.72
N THR A 337 -15.50 -9.31 -20.65
CA THR A 337 -14.23 -9.68 -21.29
C THR A 337 -13.08 -9.56 -20.29
N PRO A 338 -11.89 -10.17 -20.55
CA PRO A 338 -10.71 -9.97 -19.70
C PRO A 338 -10.33 -8.49 -19.50
N SER A 339 -10.45 -7.65 -20.53
CA SER A 339 -10.20 -6.21 -20.44
C SER A 339 -11.21 -5.50 -19.56
N ASP A 340 -12.50 -5.78 -19.72
CA ASP A 340 -13.55 -5.19 -18.87
C ASP A 340 -13.44 -5.66 -17.43
N PHE A 341 -13.05 -6.93 -17.19
CA PHE A 341 -12.79 -7.45 -15.86
C PHE A 341 -11.69 -6.65 -15.13
N ILE A 342 -10.62 -6.31 -15.86
CA ILE A 342 -9.49 -5.56 -15.30
C ILE A 342 -9.87 -4.11 -14.95
N THR A 343 -10.79 -3.53 -15.69
CA THR A 343 -11.26 -2.13 -15.51
C THR A 343 -12.50 -2.01 -14.63
N ALA A 344 -13.18 -3.11 -14.32
CA ALA A 344 -14.36 -3.10 -13.46
C ALA A 344 -14.01 -2.63 -12.03
N GLU A 345 -14.94 -1.90 -11.40
CA GLU A 345 -14.77 -1.38 -10.04
C GLU A 345 -15.01 -2.49 -9.00
N PHE A 346 -13.93 -3.07 -8.51
CA PHE A 346 -13.94 -4.05 -7.43
C PHE A 346 -13.61 -3.42 -6.07
N PRO A 347 -14.07 -4.01 -4.95
CA PRO A 347 -13.62 -3.61 -3.62
C PRO A 347 -12.07 -3.66 -3.53
N PRO A 348 -11.44 -2.78 -2.73
CA PRO A 348 -9.98 -2.70 -2.61
C PRO A 348 -9.30 -4.03 -2.30
N ALA A 349 -9.94 -4.90 -1.51
CA ALA A 349 -9.43 -6.23 -1.20
C ALA A 349 -9.28 -7.13 -2.45
N ASN A 350 -10.08 -6.91 -3.49
CA ASN A 350 -10.14 -7.78 -4.68
C ASN A 350 -9.22 -7.33 -5.83
N VAL A 351 -8.56 -6.19 -5.71
CA VAL A 351 -7.62 -5.65 -6.72
C VAL A 351 -6.46 -6.62 -7.02
N ALA A 352 -6.04 -7.41 -6.03
CA ALA A 352 -5.03 -8.45 -6.20
C ALA A 352 -5.42 -9.48 -7.29
N ILE A 353 -6.72 -9.74 -7.46
CA ILE A 353 -7.25 -10.67 -8.47
C ILE A 353 -7.11 -10.05 -9.86
N GLN A 354 -7.50 -8.79 -10.03
CA GLN A 354 -7.36 -8.05 -11.30
C GLN A 354 -5.89 -7.99 -11.75
N THR A 355 -4.98 -7.71 -10.83
CA THR A 355 -3.53 -7.68 -11.08
C THR A 355 -3.03 -9.05 -11.57
N ARG A 356 -3.50 -10.14 -10.95
CA ARG A 356 -3.16 -11.50 -11.38
C ARG A 356 -3.71 -11.80 -12.77
N MET A 357 -4.94 -11.39 -13.05
CA MET A 357 -5.60 -11.60 -14.34
C MET A 357 -4.95 -10.80 -15.45
N LYS A 358 -4.53 -9.56 -15.19
CA LYS A 358 -3.76 -8.74 -16.13
C LYS A 358 -2.48 -9.45 -16.57
N LYS A 359 -1.72 -10.00 -15.61
CA LYS A 359 -0.52 -10.80 -15.92
C LYS A 359 -0.84 -12.08 -16.68
N TYR A 360 -1.95 -12.74 -16.35
CA TYR A 360 -2.37 -13.98 -16.99
C TYR A 360 -2.73 -13.79 -18.48
N HIS A 361 -3.41 -12.70 -18.82
CA HIS A 361 -3.83 -12.37 -20.18
C HIS A 361 -2.79 -11.55 -20.96
N ARG A 362 -1.66 -11.17 -20.34
CA ARG A 362 -0.62 -10.30 -20.95
C ARG A 362 -1.18 -8.94 -21.42
N LEU A 363 -2.20 -8.42 -20.72
CA LEU A 363 -2.84 -7.13 -20.98
C LEU A 363 -2.13 -5.99 -20.20
#